data_b7d97f0c10f40431ac58e5f89ba0a423
#
_entry.id   b7d97f0c10f40431ac58e5f89ba0a423
#
_cell.length_a   1.000
_cell.length_b   1.000
_cell.length_c   1.000
_cell.angle_alpha   90.00
_cell.angle_beta   90.00
_cell.angle_gamma   90.00
#
_symmetry.space_group_name_H-M   'P 1'
#
loop_
_entity.id
_entity.type
_entity.pdbx_description
1 polymer ?
#
loop_
_entity_poly.entity_id
_entity_poly.type
_entity_poly.pdbx_seq_one_letter_code
_entity_poly.pdbx_strand_id
1 'polypeptide(L)'
;NEVGIIYGNDSSSTAVIEAADLIRDKKDTMLVGSASIFQSMNSTVSMNLSVILKLKGINFTISGACASGSHAIGMGYLMIKQGLQDTIVCGGAQEINALSMGSFDGINAFSIREDSPTTASRPFDRDRDGLVPSGGGATVILESYESAKKRGAKIIAEVTGYGFASNGEHISIPNVEGPVRSLERALKDAKINPIEIDYLNAHATSTPVGDENEAKAIFKVFDKGIVPV
;
A
#
# COMPACT_ATOMS: atom_id res chain seq x y z
N ASN A 1 -18.56 17.44 9.64
CA ASN A 1 -17.82 16.21 9.79
C ASN A 1 -16.34 16.45 9.44
N GLU A 2 -15.51 16.70 10.45
CA GLU A 2 -14.08 17.05 10.31
C GLU A 2 -13.20 15.80 10.14
N VAL A 3 -13.77 14.66 9.75
CA VAL A 3 -13.02 13.43 9.49
C VAL A 3 -12.22 13.59 8.20
N GLY A 4 -10.93 13.28 8.27
CA GLY A 4 -10.02 13.29 7.13
C GLY A 4 -10.01 11.97 6.37
N ILE A 5 -9.37 11.96 5.21
CA ILE A 5 -9.07 10.75 4.42
C ILE A 5 -7.65 10.82 3.87
N ILE A 6 -6.88 9.76 4.05
CA ILE A 6 -5.58 9.54 3.41
C ILE A 6 -5.60 8.14 2.81
N TYR A 7 -5.47 8.07 1.49
CA TYR A 7 -5.61 6.79 0.80
C TYR A 7 -4.44 6.51 -0.13
N GLY A 8 -3.91 5.29 -0.06
CA GLY A 8 -2.86 4.83 -0.95
C GLY A 8 -3.45 4.35 -2.28
N ASN A 9 -2.99 4.92 -3.38
CA ASN A 9 -3.31 4.45 -4.73
C ASN A 9 -2.16 4.80 -5.66
N ASP A 10 -1.54 3.79 -6.22
CA ASP A 10 -0.36 3.98 -7.05
C ASP A 10 -0.68 4.17 -8.53
N SER A 11 -1.75 3.56 -9.02
CA SER A 11 -2.15 3.67 -10.42
C SER A 11 -3.66 3.64 -10.61
N SER A 12 -4.14 4.40 -11.60
CA SER A 12 -5.52 4.42 -12.08
C SER A 12 -5.48 4.56 -13.60
N SER A 13 -5.13 3.48 -14.30
CA SER A 13 -4.78 3.52 -15.72
C SER A 13 -5.91 3.06 -16.64
N THR A 14 -6.87 2.26 -16.17
CA THR A 14 -7.96 1.76 -17.03
C THR A 14 -8.68 2.89 -17.75
N ALA A 15 -9.16 3.90 -17.03
CA ALA A 15 -9.90 5.01 -17.62
C ALA A 15 -9.05 5.84 -18.59
N VAL A 16 -7.74 5.98 -18.35
CA VAL A 16 -6.81 6.68 -19.26
C VAL A 16 -6.65 5.89 -20.55
N ILE A 17 -6.47 4.58 -20.46
CA ILE A 17 -6.28 3.71 -21.62
C ILE A 17 -7.55 3.71 -22.48
N GLU A 18 -8.70 3.49 -21.88
CA GLU A 18 -9.99 3.50 -22.58
C GLU A 18 -10.27 4.84 -23.26
N ALA A 19 -10.02 5.96 -22.57
CA ALA A 19 -10.18 7.29 -23.14
C ALA A 19 -9.20 7.54 -24.31
N ALA A 20 -7.94 7.11 -24.16
CA ALA A 20 -6.93 7.25 -25.20
C ALA A 20 -7.29 6.43 -26.45
N ASP A 21 -7.74 5.19 -26.27
CA ASP A 21 -8.14 4.31 -27.36
C ASP A 21 -9.37 4.85 -28.10
N LEU A 22 -10.36 5.34 -27.34
CA LEU A 22 -11.54 5.98 -27.91
C LEU A 22 -11.16 7.21 -28.77
N ILE A 23 -10.26 8.09 -28.28
CA ILE A 23 -9.79 9.25 -29.02
C ILE A 23 -9.02 8.83 -30.28
N ARG A 24 -8.17 7.80 -30.19
CA ARG A 24 -7.42 7.28 -31.34
C ARG A 24 -8.34 6.72 -32.42
N ASP A 25 -9.38 5.97 -32.01
CA ASP A 25 -10.33 5.35 -32.92
C ASP A 25 -11.25 6.40 -33.57
N LYS A 26 -11.88 7.24 -32.78
CA LYS A 26 -12.91 8.21 -33.25
C LYS A 26 -12.35 9.53 -33.73
N LYS A 27 -11.09 9.86 -33.42
CA LYS A 27 -10.45 11.17 -33.68
C LYS A 27 -11.25 12.35 -33.09
N ASP A 28 -11.99 12.09 -31.99
CA ASP A 28 -12.88 13.03 -31.33
C ASP A 28 -12.85 12.83 -29.82
N THR A 29 -12.80 13.92 -29.06
CA THR A 29 -12.81 13.91 -27.60
C THR A 29 -14.22 13.95 -26.99
N MET A 30 -15.24 14.30 -27.79
CA MET A 30 -16.63 14.44 -27.31
C MET A 30 -17.22 13.15 -26.72
N LEU A 31 -16.69 12.01 -27.14
CA LEU A 31 -17.17 10.70 -26.69
C LEU A 31 -16.51 10.21 -25.38
N VAL A 32 -15.44 10.88 -24.92
CA VAL A 32 -14.69 10.45 -23.73
C VAL A 32 -15.53 10.54 -22.45
N GLY A 33 -16.48 11.46 -22.40
CA GLY A 33 -17.30 11.67 -21.21
C GLY A 33 -16.59 12.48 -20.12
N SER A 34 -17.37 13.25 -19.38
CA SER A 34 -16.85 14.21 -18.39
C SER A 34 -16.27 13.54 -17.12
N ALA A 35 -16.61 12.30 -16.87
CA ALA A 35 -16.14 11.57 -15.68
C ALA A 35 -14.74 10.98 -15.83
N SER A 36 -14.27 10.73 -17.05
CA SER A 36 -13.00 10.05 -17.34
C SER A 36 -11.80 10.72 -16.70
N ILE A 37 -11.75 12.05 -16.67
CA ILE A 37 -10.65 12.77 -16.01
C ILE A 37 -10.54 12.44 -14.51
N PHE A 38 -11.67 12.36 -13.82
CA PHE A 38 -11.68 12.05 -12.37
C PHE A 38 -11.34 10.58 -12.11
N GLN A 39 -11.72 9.68 -12.99
CA GLN A 39 -11.40 8.26 -12.92
C GLN A 39 -9.91 7.98 -13.21
N SER A 40 -9.27 8.83 -14.02
CA SER A 40 -7.86 8.67 -14.40
C SER A 40 -6.86 9.20 -13.36
N MET A 41 -7.32 9.89 -12.33
CA MET A 41 -6.45 10.43 -11.28
C MET A 41 -6.16 9.37 -10.22
N ASN A 42 -4.93 9.31 -9.70
CA ASN A 42 -4.62 8.46 -8.55
C ASN A 42 -5.46 8.82 -7.31
N SER A 43 -5.93 10.07 -7.22
CA SER A 43 -6.83 10.53 -6.17
C SER A 43 -8.29 10.11 -6.34
N THR A 44 -8.64 9.37 -7.40
CA THR A 44 -10.04 8.96 -7.66
C THR A 44 -10.70 8.30 -6.45
N VAL A 45 -9.97 7.44 -5.75
CA VAL A 45 -10.50 6.72 -4.58
C VAL A 45 -10.80 7.68 -3.43
N SER A 46 -9.83 8.50 -3.03
CA SER A 46 -10.02 9.45 -1.91
C SER A 46 -11.05 10.51 -2.22
N MET A 47 -11.13 10.99 -3.46
CA MET A 47 -12.16 11.94 -3.89
C MET A 47 -13.56 11.33 -3.78
N ASN A 48 -13.78 10.16 -4.36
CA ASN A 48 -15.10 9.51 -4.33
C ASN A 48 -15.53 9.15 -2.90
N LEU A 49 -14.64 8.57 -2.11
CA LEU A 49 -14.93 8.24 -0.71
C LEU A 49 -15.25 9.49 0.12
N SER A 50 -14.53 10.59 -0.09
CA SER A 50 -14.82 11.83 0.64
C SER A 50 -16.21 12.39 0.34
N VAL A 51 -16.66 12.29 -0.90
CA VAL A 51 -18.01 12.71 -1.30
C VAL A 51 -19.06 11.78 -0.73
N ILE A 52 -18.91 10.48 -0.91
CA ILE A 52 -19.86 9.45 -0.44
C ILE A 52 -20.04 9.52 1.08
N LEU A 53 -18.94 9.62 1.81
CA LEU A 53 -18.93 9.66 3.27
C LEU A 53 -19.08 11.08 3.85
N LYS A 54 -19.14 12.10 2.99
CA LYS A 54 -19.26 13.52 3.36
C LYS A 54 -18.14 13.96 4.32
N LEU A 55 -16.90 13.55 4.05
CA LEU A 55 -15.72 13.91 4.82
C LEU A 55 -15.29 15.32 4.49
N LYS A 56 -14.95 16.13 5.51
CA LYS A 56 -14.59 17.56 5.36
C LYS A 56 -13.21 17.90 5.94
N GLY A 57 -12.53 16.92 6.52
CA GLY A 57 -11.15 17.05 6.97
C GLY A 57 -10.16 17.02 5.80
N ILE A 58 -8.91 16.75 6.11
CA ILE A 58 -7.86 16.62 5.08
C ILE A 58 -8.20 15.53 4.06
N ASN A 59 -7.77 15.70 2.81
CA ASN A 59 -7.94 14.72 1.74
C ASN A 59 -6.64 14.61 0.96
N PHE A 60 -5.92 13.49 1.13
CA PHE A 60 -4.67 13.20 0.43
C PHE A 60 -4.70 11.81 -0.18
N THR A 61 -4.06 11.70 -1.34
CA THR A 61 -3.68 10.41 -1.93
C THR A 61 -2.17 10.28 -1.89
N ILE A 62 -1.69 9.12 -1.46
CA ILE A 62 -0.27 8.78 -1.41
C ILE A 62 0.02 7.74 -2.47
N SER A 63 1.02 8.02 -3.30
CA SER A 63 1.57 7.09 -4.28
C SER A 63 3.02 6.77 -3.87
N GLY A 64 3.29 5.54 -3.62
CA GLY A 64 4.58 5.01 -3.16
C GLY A 64 4.69 3.52 -3.49
N ALA A 65 4.25 3.17 -4.71
CA ALA A 65 4.17 1.79 -5.19
C ALA A 65 3.44 0.89 -4.18
N CYS A 66 3.91 -0.33 -3.96
CA CYS A 66 3.29 -1.31 -3.05
C CYS A 66 3.16 -0.81 -1.60
N ALA A 67 3.94 0.20 -1.19
CA ALA A 67 3.89 0.78 0.15
C ALA A 67 2.81 1.86 0.34
N SER A 68 2.09 2.26 -0.71
CA SER A 68 1.13 3.38 -0.67
C SER A 68 0.10 3.26 0.45
N GLY A 69 -0.48 2.08 0.66
CA GLY A 69 -1.44 1.82 1.73
C GLY A 69 -0.84 1.93 3.12
N SER A 70 0.35 1.38 3.33
CA SER A 70 1.09 1.50 4.60
C SER A 70 1.49 2.94 4.89
N HIS A 71 1.90 3.70 3.87
CA HIS A 71 2.19 5.13 4.01
C HIS A 71 0.92 5.92 4.34
N ALA A 72 -0.23 5.58 3.78
CA ALA A 72 -1.49 6.24 4.11
C ALA A 72 -1.84 6.07 5.60
N ILE A 73 -1.67 4.86 6.14
CA ILE A 73 -1.88 4.58 7.58
C ILE A 73 -0.83 5.32 8.41
N GLY A 74 0.45 5.25 8.05
CA GLY A 74 1.53 5.89 8.78
C GLY A 74 1.42 7.42 8.81
N MET A 75 1.05 8.05 7.70
CA MET A 75 0.81 9.50 7.66
C MET A 75 -0.42 9.90 8.47
N GLY A 76 -1.49 9.09 8.42
CA GLY A 76 -2.66 9.30 9.27
C GLY A 76 -2.32 9.25 10.76
N TYR A 77 -1.53 8.25 11.16
CA TYR A 77 -0.99 8.15 12.51
C TYR A 77 -0.20 9.41 12.91
N LEU A 78 0.74 9.86 12.08
CA LEU A 78 1.53 11.07 12.38
C LEU A 78 0.66 12.32 12.51
N MET A 79 -0.35 12.50 11.67
CA MET A 79 -1.25 13.65 11.74
C MET A 79 -2.12 13.65 13.01
N ILE A 80 -2.61 12.49 13.41
CA ILE A 80 -3.36 12.36 14.68
C ILE A 80 -2.43 12.60 15.88
N LYS A 81 -1.24 12.01 15.86
CA LYS A 81 -0.21 12.18 16.90
C LYS A 81 0.18 13.65 17.11
N GLN A 82 0.16 14.44 16.04
CA GLN A 82 0.44 15.89 16.08
C GLN A 82 -0.80 16.76 16.35
N GLY A 83 -1.97 16.17 16.53
CA GLY A 83 -3.21 16.90 16.79
C GLY A 83 -3.78 17.68 15.59
N LEU A 84 -3.37 17.34 14.37
CA LEU A 84 -3.87 17.99 13.15
C LEU A 84 -5.24 17.49 12.73
N GLN A 85 -5.58 16.26 13.10
CA GLN A 85 -6.87 15.61 12.86
C GLN A 85 -7.17 14.66 14.03
N ASP A 86 -8.42 14.53 14.42
CA ASP A 86 -8.83 13.54 15.42
C ASP A 86 -9.19 12.18 14.82
N THR A 87 -9.70 12.18 13.60
CA THR A 87 -10.15 10.95 12.92
C THR A 87 -9.80 11.02 11.45
N ILE A 88 -9.21 9.95 10.94
CA ILE A 88 -8.82 9.82 9.53
C ILE A 88 -9.20 8.44 9.01
N VAL A 89 -9.85 8.40 7.86
CA VAL A 89 -10.07 7.19 7.07
C VAL A 89 -8.77 6.92 6.30
N CYS A 90 -8.10 5.82 6.59
CA CYS A 90 -6.85 5.42 5.95
C CYS A 90 -7.03 4.08 5.23
N GLY A 91 -6.30 3.89 4.16
CA GLY A 91 -6.35 2.62 3.44
C GLY A 91 -5.57 2.63 2.16
N GLY A 92 -5.81 1.62 1.34
CA GLY A 92 -5.25 1.52 0.01
C GLY A 92 -6.20 0.81 -0.93
N ALA A 93 -6.09 1.12 -2.21
CA ALA A 93 -6.83 0.45 -3.27
C ALA A 93 -5.93 0.27 -4.49
N GLN A 94 -6.13 -0.84 -5.18
CA GLN A 94 -5.44 -1.18 -6.42
C GLN A 94 -6.44 -1.75 -7.40
N GLU A 95 -6.50 -1.18 -8.61
CA GLU A 95 -7.19 -1.83 -9.72
C GLU A 95 -6.39 -3.03 -10.24
N ILE A 96 -7.09 -3.98 -10.86
CA ILE A 96 -6.45 -5.02 -11.66
C ILE A 96 -6.81 -4.79 -13.13
N ASN A 97 -5.79 -4.69 -13.98
CA ASN A 97 -5.94 -4.41 -15.40
C ASN A 97 -4.77 -5.05 -16.15
N ALA A 98 -5.07 -5.86 -17.14
CA ALA A 98 -4.05 -6.56 -17.92
C ALA A 98 -3.02 -5.63 -18.58
N LEU A 99 -3.44 -4.43 -18.99
CA LEU A 99 -2.56 -3.47 -19.67
C LEU A 99 -1.61 -2.78 -18.69
N SER A 100 -2.10 -2.37 -17.50
CA SER A 100 -1.25 -1.75 -16.48
C SER A 100 -0.35 -2.79 -15.81
N MET A 101 -0.86 -4.00 -15.56
CA MET A 101 -0.10 -5.07 -14.93
C MET A 101 0.90 -5.74 -15.87
N GLY A 102 0.66 -5.73 -17.19
CA GLY A 102 1.55 -6.32 -18.19
C GLY A 102 2.97 -5.74 -18.19
N SER A 103 3.17 -4.54 -17.64
CA SER A 103 4.52 -3.98 -17.46
C SER A 103 5.37 -4.76 -16.45
N PHE A 104 4.77 -5.45 -15.49
CA PHE A 104 5.49 -6.35 -14.57
C PHE A 104 5.94 -7.63 -15.29
N ASP A 105 5.16 -8.10 -16.26
CA ASP A 105 5.57 -9.20 -17.13
C ASP A 105 6.78 -8.81 -17.98
N GLY A 106 6.81 -7.59 -18.49
CA GLY A 106 7.94 -7.01 -19.23
C GLY A 106 9.28 -6.98 -18.48
N ILE A 107 9.26 -7.05 -17.14
CA ILE A 107 10.47 -7.18 -16.30
C ILE A 107 10.63 -8.59 -15.72
N ASN A 108 9.90 -9.58 -16.23
CA ASN A 108 9.90 -10.97 -15.77
C ASN A 108 9.59 -11.12 -14.27
N ALA A 109 8.67 -10.30 -13.74
CA ALA A 109 8.31 -10.34 -12.33
C ALA A 109 7.16 -11.30 -12.01
N PHE A 110 6.37 -11.72 -13.02
CA PHE A 110 5.26 -12.66 -12.82
C PHE A 110 5.70 -14.10 -12.73
N SER A 111 4.96 -14.88 -11.94
CA SER A 111 5.01 -16.34 -11.97
C SER A 111 4.51 -16.84 -13.32
N ILE A 112 5.20 -17.85 -13.85
CA ILE A 112 4.83 -18.55 -15.11
C ILE A 112 4.06 -19.85 -14.87
N ARG A 113 3.55 -20.08 -13.65
CA ARG A 113 2.83 -21.32 -13.28
C ARG A 113 1.36 -21.28 -13.70
N GLU A 114 1.10 -21.20 -14.99
CA GLU A 114 -0.25 -21.16 -15.55
C GLU A 114 -1.00 -22.49 -15.39
N ASP A 115 -0.29 -23.61 -15.32
CA ASP A 115 -0.83 -24.96 -15.12
C ASP A 115 -1.26 -25.24 -13.67
N SER A 116 -0.78 -24.45 -12.71
CA SER A 116 -1.07 -24.61 -11.29
C SER A 116 -1.29 -23.25 -10.57
N PRO A 117 -2.28 -22.45 -11.01
CA PRO A 117 -2.44 -21.05 -10.57
C PRO A 117 -2.73 -20.90 -9.07
N THR A 118 -3.36 -21.88 -8.44
CA THR A 118 -3.66 -21.87 -7.01
C THR A 118 -2.44 -22.05 -6.11
N THR A 119 -1.30 -22.43 -6.68
CA THR A 119 -0.02 -22.61 -5.98
C THR A 119 1.09 -21.75 -6.57
N ALA A 120 0.76 -20.81 -7.46
CA ALA A 120 1.72 -19.93 -8.11
C ALA A 120 2.34 -18.93 -7.12
N SER A 121 1.50 -18.23 -6.32
CA SER A 121 2.00 -17.39 -5.23
C SER A 121 2.44 -18.27 -4.06
N ARG A 122 3.74 -18.25 -3.78
CA ARG A 122 4.39 -19.07 -2.74
C ARG A 122 5.55 -18.33 -2.09
N PRO A 123 5.27 -17.26 -1.34
CA PRO A 123 6.31 -16.44 -0.72
C PRO A 123 7.29 -17.26 0.12
N PHE A 124 8.57 -16.93 0.04
CA PHE A 124 9.69 -17.59 0.73
C PHE A 124 9.91 -19.08 0.39
N ASP A 125 9.07 -19.66 -0.47
CA ASP A 125 9.28 -21.04 -0.94
C ASP A 125 10.54 -21.12 -1.84
N ARG A 126 11.24 -22.26 -1.77
CA ARG A 126 12.43 -22.51 -2.59
C ARG A 126 12.14 -22.41 -4.08
N ASP A 127 10.98 -22.90 -4.52
CA ASP A 127 10.58 -23.02 -5.89
C ASP A 127 9.68 -21.85 -6.37
N ARG A 128 9.67 -20.72 -5.64
CA ARG A 128 8.96 -19.50 -6.05
C ARG A 128 9.56 -18.91 -7.32
N ASP A 129 8.75 -18.37 -8.18
CA ASP A 129 9.18 -17.92 -9.50
C ASP A 129 8.66 -16.51 -9.88
N GLY A 130 7.80 -15.90 -9.06
CA GLY A 130 7.30 -14.57 -9.33
C GLY A 130 6.01 -14.24 -8.60
N LEU A 131 5.56 -13.01 -8.76
CA LEU A 131 4.31 -12.52 -8.18
C LEU A 131 3.10 -12.95 -9.03
N VAL A 132 1.92 -12.93 -8.40
CA VAL A 132 0.62 -13.09 -9.07
C VAL A 132 -0.13 -11.77 -8.94
N PRO A 133 -0.48 -11.09 -10.04
CA PRO A 133 -1.16 -9.81 -9.98
C PRO A 133 -2.55 -9.95 -9.36
N SER A 134 -2.89 -9.00 -8.49
CA SER A 134 -4.22 -8.92 -7.89
C SER A 134 -4.64 -7.48 -7.65
N GLY A 135 -5.93 -7.28 -7.42
CA GLY A 135 -6.51 -6.00 -7.05
C GLY A 135 -7.29 -6.10 -5.75
N GLY A 136 -7.67 -4.97 -5.21
CA GLY A 136 -8.48 -4.92 -4.01
C GLY A 136 -8.46 -3.56 -3.32
N GLY A 137 -9.19 -3.46 -2.21
CA GLY A 137 -9.20 -2.29 -1.36
C GLY A 137 -9.41 -2.67 0.10
N ALA A 138 -8.71 -2.00 1.00
CA ALA A 138 -8.89 -2.16 2.43
C ALA A 138 -8.84 -0.80 3.13
N THR A 139 -9.61 -0.68 4.20
CA THR A 139 -9.75 0.57 4.95
C THR A 139 -9.65 0.32 6.44
N VAL A 140 -8.93 1.19 7.13
CA VAL A 140 -8.93 1.33 8.58
C VAL A 140 -9.33 2.75 8.96
N ILE A 141 -9.97 2.91 10.12
CA ILE A 141 -10.27 4.21 10.68
C ILE A 141 -9.32 4.43 11.84
N LEU A 142 -8.44 5.40 11.69
CA LEU A 142 -7.57 5.87 12.77
C LEU A 142 -8.28 6.98 13.54
N GLU A 143 -8.16 6.95 14.85
CA GLU A 143 -8.78 7.93 15.72
C GLU A 143 -7.90 8.19 16.92
N SER A 144 -7.85 9.44 17.39
CA SER A 144 -7.16 9.75 18.64
C SER A 144 -7.80 8.99 19.80
N TYR A 145 -6.99 8.51 20.72
CA TYR A 145 -7.47 7.75 21.88
C TYR A 145 -8.55 8.49 22.66
N GLU A 146 -8.36 9.81 22.83
CA GLU A 146 -9.30 10.68 23.54
C GLU A 146 -10.67 10.77 22.85
N SER A 147 -10.67 10.90 21.52
CA SER A 147 -11.90 10.91 20.72
C SER A 147 -12.62 9.56 20.79
N ALA A 148 -11.88 8.47 20.61
CA ALA A 148 -12.42 7.12 20.65
C ALA A 148 -13.06 6.81 22.02
N LYS A 149 -12.40 7.15 23.12
CA LYS A 149 -12.94 7.00 24.48
C LYS A 149 -14.17 7.86 24.73
N LYS A 150 -14.14 9.12 24.31
CA LYS A 150 -15.25 10.06 24.50
C LYS A 150 -16.55 9.57 23.88
N ARG A 151 -16.49 8.92 22.71
CA ARG A 151 -17.68 8.36 22.05
C ARG A 151 -17.98 6.90 22.41
N GLY A 152 -17.21 6.28 23.29
CA GLY A 152 -17.39 4.88 23.69
C GLY A 152 -17.06 3.88 22.58
N ALA A 153 -16.07 4.17 21.73
CA ALA A 153 -15.67 3.31 20.65
C ALA A 153 -15.08 1.99 21.13
N LYS A 154 -15.34 0.90 20.41
CA LYS A 154 -14.57 -0.34 20.56
C LYS A 154 -13.23 -0.15 19.86
N ILE A 155 -12.17 0.03 20.64
CA ILE A 155 -10.80 0.08 20.12
C ILE A 155 -10.35 -1.34 19.78
N ILE A 156 -9.91 -1.55 18.56
CA ILE A 156 -9.47 -2.87 18.08
C ILE A 156 -7.98 -3.07 18.34
N ALA A 157 -7.17 -2.04 18.03
CA ALA A 157 -5.73 -2.04 18.19
C ALA A 157 -5.22 -0.60 18.29
N GLU A 158 -3.96 -0.43 18.65
CA GLU A 158 -3.25 0.84 18.67
C GLU A 158 -2.13 0.82 17.63
N VAL A 159 -1.98 1.92 16.86
CA VAL A 159 -0.82 2.15 16.01
C VAL A 159 0.24 2.87 16.84
N THR A 160 1.30 2.18 17.20
CA THR A 160 2.31 2.67 18.13
C THR A 160 3.52 3.31 17.45
N GLY A 161 3.80 2.95 16.19
CA GLY A 161 4.95 3.49 15.47
C GLY A 161 4.83 3.36 13.96
N TYR A 162 5.60 4.21 13.27
CA TYR A 162 5.69 4.23 11.82
C TYR A 162 7.14 4.43 11.37
N GLY A 163 7.61 3.57 10.47
CA GLY A 163 8.93 3.65 9.87
C GLY A 163 8.87 3.57 8.35
N PHE A 164 9.70 4.36 7.70
CA PHE A 164 9.81 4.37 6.25
C PHE A 164 11.23 4.71 5.81
N ALA A 165 11.61 4.21 4.63
CA ALA A 165 12.91 4.48 4.03
C ALA A 165 12.85 4.25 2.51
N SER A 166 13.78 4.87 1.80
CA SER A 166 14.06 4.55 0.40
C SER A 166 15.41 3.81 0.32
N ASN A 167 15.56 2.89 -0.63
CA ASN A 167 16.87 2.26 -0.86
C ASN A 167 17.85 3.21 -1.54
N GLY A 168 17.39 4.10 -2.43
CA GLY A 168 18.17 5.15 -3.07
C GLY A 168 19.23 4.66 -4.10
N GLU A 169 19.21 3.37 -4.45
CA GLU A 169 20.22 2.75 -5.31
C GLU A 169 19.68 2.39 -6.70
N HIS A 170 18.52 1.79 -6.76
CA HIS A 170 17.92 1.35 -8.02
C HIS A 170 16.40 1.49 -7.99
N ILE A 171 15.79 1.76 -9.16
CA ILE A 171 14.35 2.01 -9.26
C ILE A 171 13.49 0.77 -8.96
N SER A 172 13.96 -0.42 -9.31
CA SER A 172 13.18 -1.66 -9.20
C SER A 172 13.89 -2.80 -8.46
N ILE A 173 15.21 -2.76 -8.33
CA ILE A 173 15.96 -3.82 -7.63
C ILE A 173 15.94 -3.54 -6.13
N PRO A 174 15.31 -4.43 -5.32
CA PRO A 174 15.31 -4.27 -3.87
C PRO A 174 16.71 -4.53 -3.30
N ASN A 175 17.03 -3.85 -2.20
CA ASN A 175 18.21 -4.14 -1.39
C ASN A 175 17.79 -4.51 0.04
N VAL A 176 18.74 -4.91 0.86
CA VAL A 176 18.53 -5.28 2.26
C VAL A 176 18.38 -4.06 3.17
N GLU A 177 19.14 -3.01 2.90
CA GLU A 177 19.27 -1.86 3.80
C GLU A 177 18.01 -0.96 3.85
N GLY A 178 17.26 -0.86 2.77
CA GLY A 178 15.99 -0.11 2.74
C GLY A 178 14.98 -0.66 3.77
N PRO A 179 14.60 -1.94 3.67
CA PRO A 179 13.72 -2.59 4.66
C PRO A 179 14.28 -2.56 6.08
N VAL A 180 15.58 -2.80 6.29
CA VAL A 180 16.22 -2.70 7.62
C VAL A 180 15.97 -1.34 8.23
N ARG A 181 16.28 -0.25 7.51
CA ARG A 181 16.03 1.12 8.02
C ARG A 181 14.57 1.40 8.32
N SER A 182 13.65 0.85 7.51
CA SER A 182 12.22 1.01 7.73
C SER A 182 11.78 0.31 9.03
N LEU A 183 12.18 -0.93 9.23
CA LEU A 183 11.89 -1.71 10.43
C LEU A 183 12.47 -1.06 11.69
N GLU A 184 13.75 -0.69 11.67
CA GLU A 184 14.42 -0.03 12.80
C GLU A 184 13.75 1.30 13.18
N ARG A 185 13.33 2.09 12.19
CA ARG A 185 12.61 3.35 12.44
C ARG A 185 11.23 3.12 13.05
N ALA A 186 10.49 2.10 12.60
CA ALA A 186 9.20 1.74 13.18
C ALA A 186 9.35 1.31 14.64
N LEU A 187 10.29 0.44 14.95
CA LEU A 187 10.61 0.02 16.31
C LEU A 187 11.03 1.20 17.20
N LYS A 188 11.88 2.08 16.67
CA LYS A 188 12.30 3.30 17.37
C LYS A 188 11.15 4.25 17.67
N ASP A 189 10.24 4.50 16.70
CA ASP A 189 9.08 5.37 16.93
C ASP A 189 8.10 4.74 17.94
N ALA A 190 7.89 3.43 17.84
CA ALA A 190 7.08 2.66 18.79
C ALA A 190 7.73 2.53 20.19
N LYS A 191 9.05 2.75 20.30
CA LYS A 191 9.85 2.58 21.53
C LYS A 191 9.80 1.15 22.08
N ILE A 192 9.82 0.17 21.20
CA ILE A 192 9.83 -1.25 21.52
C ILE A 192 11.08 -1.92 20.95
N ASN A 193 11.48 -3.04 21.56
CA ASN A 193 12.60 -3.84 21.09
C ASN A 193 12.13 -4.92 20.10
N PRO A 194 13.00 -5.41 19.21
CA PRO A 194 12.63 -6.48 18.27
C PRO A 194 12.04 -7.73 18.94
N ILE A 195 12.51 -8.08 20.12
CA ILE A 195 12.04 -9.26 20.88
C ILE A 195 10.57 -9.15 21.36
N GLU A 196 10.01 -7.95 21.37
CA GLU A 196 8.63 -7.69 21.77
C GLU A 196 7.64 -7.81 20.59
N ILE A 197 8.12 -8.16 19.39
CA ILE A 197 7.28 -8.38 18.22
C ILE A 197 6.87 -9.85 18.16
N ASP A 198 5.57 -10.10 18.19
CA ASP A 198 4.99 -11.45 18.14
C ASP A 198 4.75 -11.93 16.70
N TYR A 199 4.55 -11.01 15.74
CA TYR A 199 4.26 -11.34 14.36
C TYR A 199 4.69 -10.22 13.40
N LEU A 200 5.22 -10.60 12.24
CA LEU A 200 5.58 -9.68 11.16
C LEU A 200 4.82 -10.07 9.89
N ASN A 201 4.04 -9.16 9.35
CA ASN A 201 3.43 -9.33 8.04
C ASN A 201 4.40 -8.80 6.97
N ALA A 202 5.06 -9.70 6.28
CA ALA A 202 6.04 -9.38 5.25
C ALA A 202 5.38 -8.89 3.95
N HIS A 203 6.13 -8.23 3.11
CA HIS A 203 5.71 -7.90 1.74
C HIS A 203 5.51 -9.17 0.91
N ALA A 204 6.45 -10.10 0.99
CA ALA A 204 6.29 -11.49 0.57
C ALA A 204 5.72 -11.64 -0.84
N THR A 205 6.38 -11.03 -1.83
CA THR A 205 5.87 -10.96 -3.22
C THR A 205 5.96 -12.25 -4.00
N SER A 206 6.60 -13.29 -3.46
CA SER A 206 6.92 -14.54 -4.17
C SER A 206 7.96 -14.37 -5.29
N THR A 207 8.61 -13.21 -5.38
CA THR A 207 9.72 -13.02 -6.33
C THR A 207 11.03 -13.57 -5.75
N PRO A 208 11.88 -14.22 -6.58
CA PRO A 208 13.15 -14.79 -6.12
C PRO A 208 14.03 -13.79 -5.35
N VAL A 209 14.27 -12.62 -5.94
CA VAL A 209 15.15 -11.58 -5.36
C VAL A 209 14.47 -10.80 -4.24
N GLY A 210 13.18 -10.49 -4.39
CA GLY A 210 12.41 -9.72 -3.41
C GLY A 210 12.35 -10.42 -2.05
N ASP A 211 11.87 -11.64 -2.04
CA ASP A 211 11.73 -12.44 -0.82
C ASP A 211 13.09 -12.73 -0.16
N GLU A 212 14.14 -12.99 -0.95
CA GLU A 212 15.48 -13.22 -0.41
C GLU A 212 16.01 -12.00 0.35
N ASN A 213 15.89 -10.81 -0.25
CA ASN A 213 16.36 -9.58 0.38
C ASN A 213 15.51 -9.19 1.59
N GLU A 214 14.21 -9.41 1.53
CA GLU A 214 13.31 -9.18 2.65
C GLU A 214 13.63 -10.13 3.81
N ALA A 215 13.82 -11.43 3.54
CA ALA A 215 14.23 -12.40 4.56
C ALA A 215 15.55 -12.01 5.23
N LYS A 216 16.55 -11.55 4.45
CA LYS A 216 17.83 -11.05 5.00
C LYS A 216 17.62 -9.81 5.88
N ALA A 217 16.74 -8.90 5.48
CA ALA A 217 16.43 -7.70 6.26
C ALA A 217 15.73 -8.04 7.58
N ILE A 218 14.73 -8.91 7.53
CA ILE A 218 14.03 -9.40 8.72
C ILE A 218 15.03 -10.07 9.67
N PHE A 219 15.86 -10.97 9.13
CA PHE A 219 16.88 -11.66 9.91
C PHE A 219 17.87 -10.69 10.58
N LYS A 220 18.28 -9.63 9.85
CA LYS A 220 19.22 -8.63 10.39
C LYS A 220 18.65 -7.83 11.56
N VAL A 221 17.34 -7.57 11.56
CA VAL A 221 16.65 -6.78 12.61
C VAL A 221 16.19 -7.62 13.78
N PHE A 222 15.64 -8.82 13.50
CA PHE A 222 14.96 -9.64 14.51
C PHE A 222 15.78 -10.84 15.01
N ASP A 223 16.97 -11.06 14.42
CA ASP A 223 17.79 -12.25 14.69
C ASP A 223 17.08 -13.60 14.36
N LYS A 224 17.80 -14.70 14.53
CA LYS A 224 17.37 -16.02 14.05
C LYS A 224 16.05 -16.51 14.64
N GLY A 225 14.96 -16.42 13.89
CA GLY A 225 13.73 -17.15 14.19
C GLY A 225 12.96 -16.67 15.41
N ILE A 226 13.18 -15.43 15.85
CA ILE A 226 12.50 -14.85 17.00
C ILE A 226 11.08 -14.35 16.63
N VAL A 227 10.87 -13.89 15.40
CA VAL A 227 9.55 -13.38 14.98
C VAL A 227 8.93 -14.29 13.91
N PRO A 228 7.69 -14.76 14.10
CA PRO A 228 6.92 -15.43 13.06
C PRO A 228 6.59 -14.49 11.90
N VAL A 229 6.68 -15.00 10.68
CA VAL A 229 6.42 -14.27 9.43
C VAL A 229 5.28 -14.91 8.65
#